data_6f461e2ebb52be7330562b911fd4ab8b
#
_entry.id   6f461e2ebb52be7330562b911fd4ab8b
#
_cell.length_a   1.000
_cell.length_b   1.000
_cell.length_c   1.000
_cell.angle_alpha   90.00
_cell.angle_beta   90.00
_cell.angle_gamma   90.00
#
_symmetry.space_group_name_H-M   'P 1'
#
loop_
_entity.id
_entity.type
_entity.pdbx_description
1 polymer ?
#
loop_
_entity_poly.entity_id
_entity_poly.type
_entity_poly.pdbx_seq_one_letter_code
_entity_poly.pdbx_strand_id
1 'polypeptide(L)'
;ITLRHMLHHTSGLRDYFGLIPDTVTQQLRDQDVMDLMMAQNSTYFTPGTQYRYSNSGYALLALVVERISGQSFANFLHENIFLPLEMNGTVAHEEGISTIFNRAYGYTFSNGAYVPNDQSITSAVLGDGGIYSSTTDMAAWDHALYTAQLVPYDVLNEAFISGTLISGSETGYGFGWVLDTYLYRNRVSHTGSTTGFKNVYQRYPDAGLSIIV
;
A
#
# COMPACT_ATOMS: atom_id res chain seq x y z
N ILE A 1 -3.20 9.11 -18.08
CA ILE A 1 -2.72 8.63 -16.76
C ILE A 1 -1.35 8.02 -16.96
N THR A 2 -0.42 8.26 -16.03
CA THR A 2 0.91 7.65 -15.98
C THR A 2 1.08 6.88 -14.68
N LEU A 3 2.11 6.01 -14.59
CA LEU A 3 2.47 5.33 -13.34
C LEU A 3 2.72 6.33 -12.21
N ARG A 4 3.40 7.44 -12.52
CA ARG A 4 3.69 8.51 -11.56
C ARG A 4 2.42 9.19 -11.04
N HIS A 5 1.40 9.35 -11.88
CA HIS A 5 0.08 9.83 -11.43
C HIS A 5 -0.59 8.86 -10.44
N MET A 6 -0.44 7.55 -10.61
CA MET A 6 -0.98 6.57 -9.66
C MET A 6 -0.18 6.56 -8.36
N LEU A 7 1.15 6.56 -8.42
CA LEU A 7 2.04 6.59 -7.26
C LEU A 7 1.80 7.80 -6.35
N HIS A 8 1.54 8.98 -6.93
CA HIS A 8 1.29 10.22 -6.18
C HIS A 8 -0.21 10.51 -5.92
N HIS A 9 -1.12 9.57 -6.21
CA HIS A 9 -2.57 9.76 -6.08
C HIS A 9 -3.14 10.98 -6.85
N THR A 10 -2.55 11.27 -8.00
CA THR A 10 -2.98 12.37 -8.90
C THR A 10 -3.60 11.87 -10.19
N SER A 11 -3.93 10.60 -10.28
CA SER A 11 -4.49 9.96 -11.48
C SER A 11 -5.95 10.34 -11.75
N GLY A 12 -6.70 10.70 -10.72
CA GLY A 12 -8.15 10.90 -10.79
C GLY A 12 -8.95 9.60 -10.93
N LEU A 13 -8.31 8.43 -10.87
CA LEU A 13 -9.02 7.14 -10.89
C LEU A 13 -10.06 7.08 -9.77
N ARG A 14 -11.22 6.51 -10.08
CA ARG A 14 -12.24 6.25 -9.08
C ARG A 14 -11.73 5.24 -8.06
N ASP A 15 -12.15 5.38 -6.82
CA ASP A 15 -11.84 4.39 -5.79
C ASP A 15 -12.80 3.20 -5.92
N TYR A 16 -12.26 1.99 -6.00
CA TYR A 16 -13.04 0.78 -6.26
C TYR A 16 -13.98 0.42 -5.11
N PHE A 17 -13.69 0.84 -3.87
CA PHE A 17 -14.59 0.58 -2.74
C PHE A 17 -16.02 1.07 -2.99
N GLY A 18 -16.18 2.21 -3.65
CA GLY A 18 -17.49 2.75 -4.03
C GLY A 18 -18.13 2.10 -5.26
N LEU A 19 -17.45 1.12 -5.87
CA LEU A 19 -17.89 0.47 -7.12
C LEU A 19 -18.20 -1.01 -6.92
N ILE A 20 -17.91 -1.56 -5.75
CA ILE A 20 -18.18 -2.98 -5.44
C ILE A 20 -19.69 -3.18 -5.37
N PRO A 21 -20.27 -4.08 -6.17
CA PRO A 21 -21.69 -4.42 -6.06
C PRO A 21 -22.02 -5.07 -4.71
N ASP A 22 -23.16 -4.75 -4.13
CA ASP A 22 -23.63 -5.32 -2.85
C ASP A 22 -23.79 -6.86 -2.90
N THR A 23 -23.82 -7.44 -4.11
CA THR A 23 -23.93 -8.88 -4.34
C THR A 23 -22.61 -9.64 -4.21
N VAL A 24 -21.48 -8.91 -4.12
CA VAL A 24 -20.15 -9.52 -3.97
C VAL A 24 -19.97 -10.05 -2.55
N THR A 25 -19.73 -11.35 -2.43
CA THR A 25 -19.52 -12.04 -1.14
C THR A 25 -18.15 -12.72 -1.05
N GLN A 26 -17.44 -12.85 -2.17
CA GLN A 26 -16.09 -13.41 -2.21
C GLN A 26 -15.04 -12.31 -2.18
N GLN A 27 -13.84 -12.66 -1.74
CA GLN A 27 -12.73 -11.71 -1.75
C GLN A 27 -12.37 -11.30 -3.18
N LEU A 28 -12.21 -10.00 -3.36
CA LEU A 28 -11.68 -9.40 -4.58
C LEU A 28 -10.16 -9.47 -4.58
N ARG A 29 -9.59 -9.50 -5.78
CA ARG A 29 -8.15 -9.40 -6.06
C ARG A 29 -7.86 -8.17 -6.92
N ASP A 30 -6.60 -7.88 -7.15
CA ASP A 30 -6.19 -6.74 -7.99
C ASP A 30 -6.79 -6.79 -9.40
N GLN A 31 -6.99 -8.00 -9.96
CA GLN A 31 -7.65 -8.17 -11.26
C GLN A 31 -9.12 -7.74 -11.23
N ASP A 32 -9.85 -8.05 -10.15
CA ASP A 32 -11.24 -7.63 -10.01
C ASP A 32 -11.34 -6.11 -9.90
N VAL A 33 -10.36 -5.47 -9.24
CA VAL A 33 -10.24 -4.00 -9.22
C VAL A 33 -10.04 -3.45 -10.63
N MET A 34 -9.19 -4.07 -11.44
CA MET A 34 -9.00 -3.71 -12.86
C MET A 34 -10.32 -3.78 -13.61
N ASP A 35 -11.09 -4.86 -13.44
CA ASP A 35 -12.36 -5.06 -14.13
C ASP A 35 -13.40 -4.01 -13.73
N LEU A 36 -13.46 -3.67 -12.43
CA LEU A 36 -14.27 -2.54 -11.94
C LEU A 36 -13.84 -1.20 -12.56
N MET A 37 -12.54 -0.97 -12.71
CA MET A 37 -12.03 0.25 -13.34
C MET A 37 -12.31 0.30 -14.83
N MET A 38 -12.19 -0.80 -15.55
CA MET A 38 -12.51 -0.89 -16.98
C MET A 38 -13.99 -0.60 -17.28
N ALA A 39 -14.88 -0.86 -16.34
CA ALA A 39 -16.30 -0.51 -16.45
C ALA A 39 -16.58 0.99 -16.31
N GLN A 40 -15.58 1.81 -15.91
CA GLN A 40 -15.78 3.24 -15.73
C GLN A 40 -15.49 4.02 -17.02
N ASN A 41 -16.28 5.03 -17.28
CA ASN A 41 -16.14 5.90 -18.46
C ASN A 41 -15.56 7.29 -18.15
N SER A 42 -15.25 7.56 -16.89
CA SER A 42 -14.71 8.85 -16.44
C SER A 42 -13.86 8.72 -15.18
N THR A 43 -12.96 9.67 -14.99
CA THR A 43 -12.19 9.89 -13.76
C THR A 43 -12.86 10.95 -12.89
N TYR A 44 -12.44 11.09 -11.63
CA TYR A 44 -12.92 12.17 -10.76
C TYR A 44 -12.47 13.56 -11.26
N PHE A 45 -11.28 13.63 -11.88
CA PHE A 45 -10.68 14.86 -12.40
C PHE A 45 -9.63 14.50 -13.45
N THR A 46 -9.21 15.50 -14.22
CA THR A 46 -8.12 15.35 -15.20
C THR A 46 -6.80 14.98 -14.48
N PRO A 47 -6.08 13.93 -14.91
CA PRO A 47 -4.83 13.52 -14.29
C PRO A 47 -3.84 14.68 -14.10
N GLY A 48 -3.24 14.76 -12.94
CA GLY A 48 -2.28 15.80 -12.55
C GLY A 48 -2.91 17.12 -12.06
N THR A 49 -4.22 17.28 -12.10
CA THR A 49 -4.85 18.55 -11.68
C THR A 49 -5.21 18.61 -10.20
N GLN A 50 -5.40 17.47 -9.56
CA GLN A 50 -5.77 17.37 -8.13
C GLN A 50 -5.09 16.17 -7.49
N TYR A 51 -5.01 16.19 -6.16
CA TYR A 51 -4.65 15.06 -5.32
C TYR A 51 -5.91 14.42 -4.74
N ARG A 52 -6.03 13.10 -4.86
CA ARG A 52 -7.03 12.30 -4.18
C ARG A 52 -6.53 10.89 -3.97
N TYR A 53 -6.41 10.46 -2.73
CA TYR A 53 -6.01 9.10 -2.38
C TYR A 53 -6.90 8.08 -3.13
N SER A 54 -6.28 7.04 -3.70
CA SER A 54 -6.95 6.02 -4.49
C SER A 54 -6.27 4.66 -4.30
N ASN A 55 -6.96 3.73 -3.65
CA ASN A 55 -6.53 2.34 -3.54
C ASN A 55 -6.48 1.67 -4.91
N SER A 56 -7.42 1.99 -5.80
CA SER A 56 -7.42 1.50 -7.18
C SER A 56 -6.10 1.76 -7.90
N GLY A 57 -5.47 2.92 -7.67
CA GLY A 57 -4.18 3.24 -8.28
C GLY A 57 -3.10 2.24 -7.91
N TYR A 58 -3.04 1.84 -6.65
CA TYR A 58 -2.05 0.90 -6.14
C TYR A 58 -2.36 -0.56 -6.50
N ALA A 59 -3.63 -0.97 -6.52
CA ALA A 59 -4.03 -2.26 -7.06
C ALA A 59 -3.60 -2.41 -8.53
N LEU A 60 -3.81 -1.38 -9.36
CA LEU A 60 -3.36 -1.39 -10.75
C LEU A 60 -1.83 -1.38 -10.89
N LEU A 61 -1.09 -0.75 -9.97
CA LEU A 61 0.38 -0.82 -9.95
C LEU A 61 0.87 -2.24 -9.68
N ALA A 62 0.21 -3.01 -8.81
CA ALA A 62 0.53 -4.42 -8.60
C ALA A 62 0.40 -5.22 -9.90
N LEU A 63 -0.68 -5.03 -10.65
CA LEU A 63 -0.86 -5.67 -11.97
C LEU A 63 0.19 -5.24 -13.00
N VAL A 64 0.67 -3.99 -12.93
CA VAL A 64 1.80 -3.55 -13.77
C VAL A 64 3.07 -4.33 -13.43
N VAL A 65 3.34 -4.55 -12.13
CA VAL A 65 4.48 -5.37 -11.68
C VAL A 65 4.34 -6.80 -12.21
N GLU A 66 3.16 -7.42 -12.08
CA GLU A 66 2.91 -8.77 -12.61
C GLU A 66 3.18 -8.86 -14.11
N ARG A 67 2.63 -7.91 -14.86
CA ARG A 67 2.76 -7.91 -16.32
C ARG A 67 4.20 -7.73 -16.80
N ILE A 68 5.00 -6.93 -16.09
CA ILE A 68 6.39 -6.66 -16.47
C ILE A 68 7.31 -7.80 -16.01
N SER A 69 7.11 -8.33 -14.80
CA SER A 69 7.94 -9.37 -14.22
C SER A 69 7.62 -10.78 -14.74
N GLY A 70 6.38 -11.00 -15.18
CA GLY A 70 5.86 -12.34 -15.51
C GLY A 70 5.61 -13.22 -14.28
N GLN A 71 5.63 -12.63 -13.08
CA GLN A 71 5.37 -13.30 -11.79
C GLN A 71 4.05 -12.77 -11.20
N SER A 72 3.39 -13.54 -10.31
CA SER A 72 2.35 -12.97 -9.46
C SER A 72 2.93 -11.90 -8.55
N PHE A 73 2.12 -10.91 -8.16
CA PHE A 73 2.60 -9.83 -7.28
C PHE A 73 3.12 -10.37 -5.95
N ALA A 74 2.44 -11.36 -5.36
CA ALA A 74 2.89 -12.03 -4.15
C ALA A 74 4.29 -12.69 -4.32
N ASN A 75 4.51 -13.41 -5.42
CA ASN A 75 5.82 -14.01 -5.70
C ASN A 75 6.89 -12.96 -5.97
N PHE A 76 6.55 -11.90 -6.70
CA PHE A 76 7.49 -10.81 -6.94
C PHE A 76 7.94 -10.15 -5.64
N LEU A 77 7.02 -9.85 -4.72
CA LEU A 77 7.35 -9.29 -3.40
C LEU A 77 8.22 -10.25 -2.59
N HIS A 78 7.86 -11.54 -2.58
CA HIS A 78 8.62 -12.56 -1.86
C HIS A 78 10.06 -12.64 -2.36
N GLU A 79 10.26 -12.84 -3.66
CA GLU A 79 11.60 -13.08 -4.25
C GLU A 79 12.48 -11.82 -4.27
N ASN A 80 11.88 -10.64 -4.46
CA ASN A 80 12.66 -9.42 -4.69
C ASN A 80 12.73 -8.50 -3.45
N ILE A 81 11.91 -8.73 -2.43
CA ILE A 81 11.86 -7.90 -1.22
C ILE A 81 11.98 -8.76 0.03
N PHE A 82 11.03 -9.67 0.30
CA PHE A 82 10.96 -10.34 1.58
C PHE A 82 12.15 -11.27 1.81
N LEU A 83 12.49 -12.10 0.82
CA LEU A 83 13.61 -13.02 0.90
C LEU A 83 14.97 -12.29 1.01
N PRO A 84 15.31 -11.29 0.15
CA PRO A 84 16.56 -10.53 0.28
C PRO A 84 16.72 -9.77 1.60
N LEU A 85 15.62 -9.39 2.25
CA LEU A 85 15.62 -8.70 3.53
C LEU A 85 15.42 -9.63 4.73
N GLU A 86 15.36 -10.94 4.52
CA GLU A 86 15.10 -11.95 5.56
C GLU A 86 13.78 -11.69 6.34
N MET A 87 12.78 -11.11 5.69
CA MET A 87 11.45 -10.84 6.24
C MET A 87 10.59 -12.11 6.28
N ASN A 88 11.03 -13.08 7.08
CA ASN A 88 10.50 -14.46 7.06
C ASN A 88 9.05 -14.60 7.61
N GLY A 89 8.56 -13.62 8.32
CA GLY A 89 7.17 -13.58 8.81
C GLY A 89 6.23 -12.73 7.93
N THR A 90 6.73 -12.17 6.83
CA THR A 90 5.95 -11.29 5.95
C THR A 90 5.35 -12.06 4.79
N VAL A 91 4.06 -11.87 4.56
CA VAL A 91 3.28 -12.59 3.54
C VAL A 91 2.33 -11.61 2.83
N ALA A 92 2.39 -11.57 1.51
CA ALA A 92 1.29 -11.06 0.69
C ALA A 92 0.20 -12.13 0.67
N HIS A 93 -0.89 -11.87 1.40
CA HIS A 93 -1.83 -12.93 1.78
C HIS A 93 -3.02 -13.02 0.84
N GLU A 94 -3.19 -14.21 0.29
CA GLU A 94 -4.38 -14.61 -0.46
C GLU A 94 -5.03 -15.80 0.25
N GLU A 95 -6.29 -15.66 0.64
CA GLU A 95 -7.04 -16.70 1.34
C GLU A 95 -7.07 -18.00 0.51
N GLY A 96 -6.81 -19.12 1.18
CA GLY A 96 -6.75 -20.44 0.56
C GLY A 96 -5.49 -20.73 -0.29
N ILE A 97 -4.58 -19.76 -0.44
CA ILE A 97 -3.33 -19.90 -1.21
C ILE A 97 -2.11 -19.82 -0.29
N SER A 98 -2.03 -18.79 0.55
CA SER A 98 -0.91 -18.58 1.44
C SER A 98 -1.28 -18.84 2.91
N THR A 99 -0.28 -19.13 3.75
CA THR A 99 -0.43 -19.32 5.19
C THR A 99 0.38 -18.29 5.94
N ILE A 100 -0.22 -17.68 6.96
CA ILE A 100 0.46 -16.76 7.86
C ILE A 100 0.73 -17.50 9.17
N PHE A 101 2.01 -17.77 9.46
CA PHE A 101 2.40 -18.42 10.69
C PHE A 101 2.37 -17.44 11.88
N ASN A 102 1.98 -17.92 13.05
CA ASN A 102 1.90 -17.13 14.29
C ASN A 102 1.04 -15.87 14.14
N ARG A 103 -0.03 -15.94 13.36
CA ARG A 103 -0.89 -14.83 13.02
C ARG A 103 -1.62 -14.25 14.23
N ALA A 104 -1.60 -12.93 14.37
CA ALA A 104 -2.59 -12.21 15.16
C ALA A 104 -3.89 -12.09 14.36
N TYR A 105 -5.03 -12.34 15.02
CA TYR A 105 -6.35 -12.18 14.38
C TYR A 105 -6.92 -10.80 14.66
N GLY A 106 -7.70 -10.31 13.70
CA GLY A 106 -8.39 -9.04 13.79
C GLY A 106 -9.64 -9.11 14.67
N TYR A 107 -9.88 -8.05 15.43
CA TYR A 107 -11.06 -7.91 16.31
C TYR A 107 -11.66 -6.51 16.21
N THR A 108 -12.96 -6.44 16.43
CA THR A 108 -13.69 -5.19 16.63
C THR A 108 -14.29 -5.17 18.01
N PHE A 109 -14.20 -4.02 18.70
CA PHE A 109 -14.91 -3.84 19.97
C PHE A 109 -16.36 -3.43 19.69
N SER A 110 -17.30 -4.25 20.11
CA SER A 110 -18.75 -4.04 19.92
C SER A 110 -19.53 -4.52 21.13
N ASN A 111 -20.50 -3.72 21.57
CA ASN A 111 -21.38 -4.06 22.72
C ASN A 111 -20.62 -4.49 23.98
N GLY A 112 -19.49 -3.85 24.28
CA GLY A 112 -18.71 -4.13 25.50
C GLY A 112 -17.78 -5.36 25.41
N ALA A 113 -17.66 -6.00 24.25
CA ALA A 113 -16.79 -7.17 24.04
C ALA A 113 -15.99 -7.06 22.74
N TYR A 114 -14.84 -7.77 22.68
CA TYR A 114 -14.10 -7.97 21.43
C TYR A 114 -14.73 -9.15 20.67
N VAL A 115 -15.14 -8.88 19.43
CA VAL A 115 -15.67 -9.89 18.50
C VAL A 115 -14.69 -10.09 17.35
N PRO A 116 -14.48 -11.32 16.85
CA PRO A 116 -13.64 -11.58 15.69
C PRO A 116 -14.12 -10.76 14.48
N ASN A 117 -13.19 -10.07 13.85
CA ASN A 117 -13.43 -9.27 12.65
C ASN A 117 -12.12 -9.15 11.87
N ASP A 118 -11.80 -10.16 11.06
CA ASP A 118 -10.45 -10.44 10.61
C ASP A 118 -10.23 -10.22 9.10
N GLN A 119 -11.21 -10.58 8.28
CA GLN A 119 -11.13 -10.49 6.82
C GLN A 119 -12.38 -9.84 6.25
N SER A 120 -12.20 -9.14 5.14
CA SER A 120 -13.27 -8.55 4.34
C SER A 120 -13.16 -8.97 2.87
N ILE A 121 -14.12 -8.57 2.07
CA ILE A 121 -14.10 -8.80 0.62
C ILE A 121 -12.94 -8.10 -0.09
N THR A 122 -12.24 -7.16 0.55
CA THR A 122 -11.11 -6.43 -0.03
C THR A 122 -9.75 -6.85 0.54
N SER A 123 -9.71 -7.82 1.46
CA SER A 123 -8.47 -8.20 2.15
C SER A 123 -7.44 -8.92 1.26
N ALA A 124 -7.85 -9.42 0.08
CA ALA A 124 -6.95 -10.07 -0.89
C ALA A 124 -6.57 -9.16 -2.08
N VAL A 125 -6.89 -7.86 -2.00
CA VAL A 125 -6.34 -6.87 -2.94
C VAL A 125 -4.93 -6.54 -2.43
N LEU A 126 -3.91 -7.11 -3.08
CA LEU A 126 -2.53 -7.07 -2.57
C LEU A 126 -1.86 -5.72 -2.80
N GLY A 127 -2.16 -5.08 -3.92
CA GLY A 127 -1.50 -3.84 -4.32
C GLY A 127 -1.81 -2.66 -3.41
N ASP A 128 -2.97 -2.65 -2.75
CA ASP A 128 -3.38 -1.56 -1.85
C ASP A 128 -3.20 -1.88 -0.36
N GLY A 129 -2.94 -3.16 0.02
CA GLY A 129 -2.73 -3.42 1.43
C GLY A 129 -2.79 -4.86 1.92
N GLY A 130 -2.91 -5.88 1.07
CA GLY A 130 -3.05 -7.29 1.46
C GLY A 130 -1.77 -7.95 2.00
N ILE A 131 -0.95 -7.22 2.77
CA ILE A 131 0.33 -7.71 3.31
C ILE A 131 0.26 -7.83 4.81
N TYR A 132 0.60 -9.01 5.34
CA TYR A 132 0.83 -9.26 6.76
C TYR A 132 2.32 -9.23 7.05
N SER A 133 2.70 -8.59 8.14
CA SER A 133 4.10 -8.47 8.54
C SER A 133 4.23 -8.48 10.07
N SER A 134 5.47 -8.47 10.55
CA SER A 134 5.82 -8.30 11.95
C SER A 134 6.62 -7.02 12.17
N THR A 135 6.67 -6.52 13.39
CA THR A 135 7.52 -5.36 13.72
C THR A 135 9.00 -5.66 13.48
N THR A 136 9.43 -6.91 13.63
CA THR A 136 10.81 -7.35 13.32
C THR A 136 11.10 -7.24 11.83
N ASP A 137 10.22 -7.77 10.98
CA ASP A 137 10.38 -7.71 9.53
C ASP A 137 10.29 -6.27 9.02
N MET A 138 9.37 -5.48 9.60
CA MET A 138 9.27 -4.05 9.26
C MET A 138 10.51 -3.25 9.69
N ALA A 139 11.25 -3.68 10.72
CA ALA A 139 12.55 -3.08 11.04
C ALA A 139 13.62 -3.40 9.99
N ALA A 140 13.60 -4.62 9.41
CA ALA A 140 14.47 -4.98 8.28
C ALA A 140 14.13 -4.14 7.03
N TRP A 141 12.84 -3.98 6.73
CA TRP A 141 12.37 -3.06 5.68
C TRP A 141 12.83 -1.62 5.92
N ASP A 142 12.67 -1.10 7.15
CA ASP A 142 13.10 0.25 7.51
C ASP A 142 14.60 0.44 7.29
N HIS A 143 15.41 -0.54 7.69
CA HIS A 143 16.85 -0.52 7.45
C HIS A 143 17.20 -0.47 5.96
N ALA A 144 16.50 -1.25 5.14
CA ALA A 144 16.71 -1.27 3.68
C ALA A 144 16.41 0.08 3.02
N LEU A 145 15.54 0.90 3.60
CA LEU A 145 15.24 2.26 3.12
C LEU A 145 16.36 3.28 3.42
N TYR A 146 17.38 2.91 4.18
CA TYR A 146 18.60 3.69 4.39
C TYR A 146 19.81 3.15 3.61
N THR A 147 19.60 2.09 2.84
CA THR A 147 20.66 1.42 2.10
C THR A 147 20.26 1.23 0.63
N ALA A 148 21.20 0.99 -0.24
CA ALA A 148 20.91 0.64 -1.65
C ALA A 148 20.75 -0.88 -1.85
N GLN A 149 20.25 -1.61 -0.85
CA GLN A 149 20.18 -3.07 -0.86
C GLN A 149 19.20 -3.60 -1.91
N LEU A 150 18.04 -2.97 -2.06
CA LEU A 150 17.01 -3.40 -3.01
C LEU A 150 17.09 -2.66 -4.35
N VAL A 151 17.31 -1.36 -4.30
CA VAL A 151 17.38 -0.50 -5.48
C VAL A 151 18.44 0.59 -5.27
N PRO A 152 19.02 1.16 -6.35
CA PRO A 152 19.96 2.28 -6.26
C PRO A 152 19.36 3.48 -5.52
N TYR A 153 20.20 4.27 -4.84
CA TYR A 153 19.77 5.42 -4.06
C TYR A 153 18.98 6.47 -4.85
N ASP A 154 19.33 6.72 -6.08
CA ASP A 154 18.64 7.67 -6.96
C ASP A 154 17.18 7.23 -7.22
N VAL A 155 16.97 5.93 -7.43
CA VAL A 155 15.64 5.34 -7.59
C VAL A 155 14.87 5.37 -6.27
N LEU A 156 15.51 4.97 -5.15
CA LEU A 156 14.88 4.98 -3.83
C LEU A 156 14.45 6.38 -3.42
N ASN A 157 15.29 7.38 -3.65
CA ASN A 157 15.01 8.76 -3.27
C ASN A 157 13.81 9.35 -4.00
N GLU A 158 13.48 8.89 -5.20
CA GLU A 158 12.25 9.33 -5.89
C GLU A 158 10.98 9.02 -5.07
N ALA A 159 10.99 7.95 -4.27
CA ALA A 159 9.85 7.60 -3.43
C ALA A 159 9.56 8.64 -2.33
N PHE A 160 10.56 9.45 -1.97
CA PHE A 160 10.45 10.46 -0.92
C PHE A 160 10.35 11.90 -1.48
N ILE A 161 10.05 12.03 -2.77
CA ILE A 161 9.77 13.34 -3.40
C ILE A 161 8.26 13.52 -3.50
N SER A 162 7.76 14.68 -3.07
CA SER A 162 6.35 15.03 -3.19
C SER A 162 5.91 15.09 -4.65
N GLY A 163 4.74 14.55 -4.93
CA GLY A 163 4.08 14.78 -6.22
C GLY A 163 3.76 16.25 -6.42
N THR A 164 3.86 16.72 -7.68
CA THR A 164 3.55 18.11 -8.05
C THR A 164 2.38 18.12 -9.02
N LEU A 165 1.37 18.94 -8.73
CA LEU A 165 0.23 19.17 -9.62
C LEU A 165 0.62 20.07 -10.80
N ILE A 166 -0.21 20.07 -11.84
CA ILE A 166 -0.06 20.98 -12.99
C ILE A 166 -0.04 22.46 -12.56
N SER A 167 -0.71 22.78 -11.45
CA SER A 167 -0.69 24.14 -10.85
C SER A 167 0.67 24.53 -10.23
N GLY A 168 1.60 23.59 -10.07
CA GLY A 168 2.83 23.76 -9.33
C GLY A 168 2.72 23.48 -7.83
N SER A 169 1.52 23.17 -7.32
CA SER A 169 1.33 22.85 -5.90
C SER A 169 1.81 21.43 -5.59
N GLU A 170 2.45 21.26 -4.44
CA GLU A 170 2.86 19.94 -3.95
C GLU A 170 1.69 19.18 -3.32
N THR A 171 1.72 17.85 -3.40
CA THR A 171 0.68 16.98 -2.85
C THR A 171 0.97 16.56 -1.40
N GLY A 172 2.21 16.66 -0.94
CA GLY A 172 2.66 16.08 0.34
C GLY A 172 2.69 14.55 0.33
N TYR A 173 2.70 13.91 -0.85
CA TYR A 173 2.69 12.47 -0.99
C TYR A 173 3.72 11.98 -2.00
N GLY A 174 4.60 11.07 -1.57
CA GLY A 174 5.60 10.40 -2.39
C GLY A 174 5.06 9.11 -3.03
N PHE A 175 5.90 8.07 -3.13
CA PHE A 175 5.47 6.75 -3.58
C PHE A 175 5.10 5.90 -2.36
N GLY A 176 3.83 5.92 -1.97
CA GLY A 176 3.33 5.23 -0.79
C GLY A 176 3.63 5.94 0.55
N TRP A 177 4.06 7.19 0.53
CA TRP A 177 4.47 7.93 1.71
C TRP A 177 3.78 9.29 1.84
N VAL A 178 3.21 9.56 2.99
CA VAL A 178 2.87 10.93 3.41
C VAL A 178 4.16 11.63 3.84
N LEU A 179 4.38 12.82 3.30
CA LEU A 179 5.56 13.65 3.52
C LEU A 179 5.13 14.94 4.21
N ASP A 180 5.49 15.10 5.47
CA ASP A 180 5.14 16.28 6.25
C ASP A 180 6.21 16.62 7.30
N THR A 181 5.90 17.55 8.18
CA THR A 181 6.73 17.91 9.34
C THR A 181 5.96 17.68 10.63
N TYR A 182 6.61 17.07 11.60
CA TYR A 182 6.10 16.92 12.95
C TYR A 182 7.16 17.38 13.97
N LEU A 183 6.80 18.31 14.86
CA LEU A 183 7.72 18.91 15.85
C LEU A 183 9.04 19.39 15.21
N TYR A 184 8.94 20.13 14.10
CA TYR A 184 10.06 20.68 13.33
C TYR A 184 11.01 19.64 12.71
N ARG A 185 10.58 18.37 12.57
CA ARG A 185 11.35 17.31 11.92
C ARG A 185 10.62 16.80 10.70
N ASN A 186 11.37 16.51 9.65
CA ASN A 186 10.81 15.84 8.47
C ASN A 186 10.30 14.47 8.88
N ARG A 187 9.02 14.20 8.54
CA ARG A 187 8.38 12.92 8.78
C ARG A 187 7.96 12.29 7.46
N VAL A 188 8.29 11.02 7.32
CA VAL A 188 7.85 10.14 6.24
C VAL A 188 7.00 9.06 6.89
N SER A 189 5.73 8.94 6.52
CA SER A 189 4.83 8.04 7.23
C SER A 189 3.77 7.43 6.33
N HIS A 190 3.22 6.31 6.78
CA HIS A 190 1.95 5.79 6.27
C HIS A 190 1.18 5.10 7.40
N THR A 191 -0.14 5.05 7.25
CA THR A 191 -1.02 4.32 8.18
C THR A 191 -1.78 3.25 7.42
N GLY A 192 -2.12 2.17 8.10
CA GLY A 192 -3.02 1.15 7.57
C GLY A 192 -4.26 0.99 8.45
N SER A 193 -5.40 0.82 7.81
CA SER A 193 -6.64 0.48 8.49
C SER A 193 -7.44 -0.46 7.60
N THR A 194 -7.53 -1.70 8.01
CA THR A 194 -8.40 -2.70 7.41
C THR A 194 -9.21 -3.39 8.49
N THR A 195 -10.06 -4.33 8.11
CA THR A 195 -10.94 -5.06 9.02
C THR A 195 -10.17 -5.66 10.19
N GLY A 196 -10.46 -5.16 11.39
CA GLY A 196 -9.86 -5.63 12.65
C GLY A 196 -8.41 -5.21 12.91
N PHE A 197 -7.74 -4.50 11.98
CA PHE A 197 -6.35 -4.11 12.11
C PHE A 197 -6.16 -2.62 11.90
N LYS A 198 -5.26 -2.04 12.68
CA LYS A 198 -4.74 -0.68 12.50
C LYS A 198 -3.25 -0.69 12.76
N ASN A 199 -2.52 0.00 11.90
CA ASN A 199 -1.08 0.14 12.05
C ASN A 199 -0.62 1.54 11.70
N VAL A 200 0.57 1.87 12.14
CA VAL A 200 1.27 3.10 11.77
C VAL A 200 2.75 2.82 11.59
N TYR A 201 3.30 3.39 10.55
CA TYR A 201 4.72 3.43 10.30
C TYR A 201 5.15 4.87 10.08
N GLN A 202 6.00 5.39 10.96
CA GLN A 202 6.54 6.74 10.91
C GLN A 202 8.06 6.70 10.95
N ARG A 203 8.68 7.46 10.08
CA ARG A 203 10.12 7.62 9.98
C ARG A 203 10.47 9.09 10.15
N TYR A 204 11.55 9.34 10.87
CA TYR A 204 12.19 10.63 11.04
C TYR A 204 13.62 10.51 10.53
N PRO A 205 13.86 10.59 9.20
CA PRO A 205 15.16 10.28 8.60
C PRO A 205 16.30 11.11 9.17
N ASP A 206 16.05 12.39 9.45
CA ASP A 206 17.03 13.32 10.04
C ASP A 206 17.49 12.91 11.44
N ALA A 207 16.72 12.08 12.13
CA ALA A 207 17.00 11.60 13.48
C ALA A 207 17.41 10.12 13.52
N GLY A 208 17.34 9.41 12.38
CA GLY A 208 17.55 7.96 12.34
C GLY A 208 16.55 7.19 13.21
N LEU A 209 15.32 7.70 13.36
CA LEU A 209 14.28 7.16 14.24
C LEU A 209 13.10 6.68 13.42
N SER A 210 12.62 5.47 13.71
CA SER A 210 11.36 4.94 13.16
C SER A 210 10.46 4.40 14.26
N ILE A 211 9.16 4.51 14.08
CA ILE A 211 8.10 4.03 14.98
C ILE A 211 7.18 3.15 14.16
N ILE A 212 7.05 1.90 14.57
CA ILE A 212 6.22 0.88 13.91
C ILE A 212 5.30 0.27 14.96
N VAL A 213 4.00 0.35 14.72
CA VAL A 213 2.95 -0.17 15.64
C VAL A 213 1.88 -0.90 14.84
#